data_49e7685e66e2491fb02b22162cd818df
#
_entry.id   49e7685e66e2491fb02b22162cd818df
#
_cell.length_a   1.000
_cell.length_b   1.000
_cell.length_c   1.000
_cell.angle_alpha   90.00
_cell.angle_beta   90.00
_cell.angle_gamma   90.00
#
_symmetry.space_group_name_H-M   'P 1'
#
loop_
_entity.id
_entity.type
_entity.pdbx_description
1 polymer ?
#
loop_
_entity_poly.entity_id
_entity_poly.type
_entity_poly.pdbx_seq_one_letter_code
_entity_poly.pdbx_strand_id
1 'polypeptide(L)'
;GAAVVLRIWDYSSFNGYALVGIVSAFCSACAYTCIGRLNEKGGHSGGEIVFYFQFYSMAGGLLLMLGEDLRIPDAAECLWLFALSFSAIFAQVCFTWGATHIHPMIVTFVMYTGVLFHIVAGWALWGEVLTMASWIGGALIVAGSGMLLWKSKGS
;
A
#
# COMPACT_ATOMS: atom_id res chain seq x y z
N GLY A 1 -3.85 -3.07 -15.41
CA GLY A 1 -3.87 -4.07 -14.34
C GLY A 1 -4.95 -3.75 -13.33
N ALA A 2 -4.84 -2.66 -12.56
CA ALA A 2 -5.79 -2.34 -11.49
C ALA A 2 -7.25 -2.23 -11.97
N ALA A 3 -7.50 -1.58 -13.11
CA ALA A 3 -8.84 -1.46 -13.70
C ALA A 3 -9.47 -2.82 -14.03
N VAL A 4 -8.65 -3.80 -14.45
CA VAL A 4 -9.11 -5.18 -14.73
C VAL A 4 -9.48 -5.91 -13.45
N VAL A 5 -8.68 -5.76 -12.40
CA VAL A 5 -8.95 -6.36 -11.08
C VAL A 5 -10.23 -5.80 -10.47
N LEU A 6 -10.44 -4.49 -10.55
CA LEU A 6 -11.61 -3.81 -9.99
C LEU A 6 -12.88 -3.96 -10.83
N ARG A 7 -12.81 -4.62 -12.01
CA ARG A 7 -13.97 -4.83 -12.92
C ARG A 7 -14.79 -3.56 -13.13
N ILE A 8 -14.14 -2.41 -13.35
CA ILE A 8 -14.82 -1.11 -13.45
C ILE A 8 -15.85 -1.02 -14.59
N TRP A 9 -15.86 -1.97 -15.52
CA TRP A 9 -16.86 -2.09 -16.61
C TRP A 9 -18.10 -2.92 -16.24
N ASP A 10 -18.07 -3.62 -15.11
CA ASP A 10 -19.21 -4.40 -14.65
C ASP A 10 -20.07 -3.54 -13.71
N TYR A 11 -21.09 -2.89 -14.30
CA TYR A 11 -21.96 -1.95 -13.61
C TYR A 11 -22.72 -2.57 -12.42
N SER A 12 -22.94 -3.89 -12.45
CA SER A 12 -23.62 -4.62 -11.38
C SER A 12 -22.75 -4.86 -10.15
N SER A 13 -21.42 -4.87 -10.32
CA SER A 13 -20.43 -5.08 -9.25
C SER A 13 -19.71 -3.79 -8.84
N PHE A 14 -20.03 -2.64 -9.46
CA PHE A 14 -19.41 -1.37 -9.14
C PHE A 14 -19.89 -0.87 -7.78
N ASN A 15 -19.06 -1.05 -6.78
CA ASN A 15 -19.31 -0.54 -5.44
C ASN A 15 -18.65 0.84 -5.31
N GLY A 16 -19.38 1.83 -4.76
CA GLY A 16 -18.85 3.17 -4.48
C GLY A 16 -17.54 3.17 -3.68
N TYR A 17 -17.30 2.14 -2.88
CA TYR A 17 -16.03 1.94 -2.18
C TYR A 17 -14.82 1.73 -3.12
N ALA A 18 -15.03 1.28 -4.36
CA ALA A 18 -13.95 1.19 -5.36
C ALA A 18 -13.39 2.58 -5.72
N LEU A 19 -14.24 3.62 -5.74
CA LEU A 19 -13.80 5.00 -5.93
C LEU A 19 -12.91 5.47 -4.78
N VAL A 20 -13.28 5.13 -3.55
CA VAL A 20 -12.46 5.44 -2.37
C VAL A 20 -11.09 4.78 -2.49
N GLY A 21 -11.03 3.53 -2.98
CA GLY A 21 -9.79 2.82 -3.26
C GLY A 21 -8.91 3.53 -4.30
N ILE A 22 -9.50 4.04 -5.37
CA ILE A 22 -8.77 4.79 -6.41
C ILE A 22 -8.21 6.10 -5.83
N VAL A 23 -9.01 6.86 -5.08
CA VAL A 23 -8.55 8.08 -4.41
C VAL A 23 -7.43 7.78 -3.43
N SER A 24 -7.56 6.74 -2.62
CA SER A 24 -6.52 6.28 -1.69
C SER A 24 -5.22 5.93 -2.41
N ALA A 25 -5.30 5.21 -3.54
CA ALA A 25 -4.13 4.89 -4.36
C ALA A 25 -3.44 6.14 -4.93
N PHE A 26 -4.23 7.13 -5.37
CA PHE A 26 -3.70 8.40 -5.85
C PHE A 26 -3.00 9.18 -4.73
N CYS A 27 -3.62 9.30 -3.55
CA CYS A 27 -3.01 9.94 -2.38
C CYS A 27 -1.72 9.24 -1.94
N SER A 28 -1.69 7.91 -1.97
CA SER A 28 -0.50 7.11 -1.67
C SER A 28 0.63 7.38 -2.67
N ALA A 29 0.32 7.44 -3.97
CA ALA A 29 1.31 7.75 -5.00
C ALA A 29 1.90 9.17 -4.82
N CYS A 30 1.08 10.15 -4.47
CA CYS A 30 1.54 11.50 -4.12
C CYS A 30 2.46 11.48 -2.90
N ALA A 31 2.08 10.75 -1.83
CA ALA A 31 2.90 10.63 -0.63
C ALA A 31 4.27 10.01 -0.92
N TYR A 32 4.32 8.93 -1.68
CA TYR A 32 5.60 8.29 -2.06
C TYR A 32 6.48 9.19 -2.92
N THR A 33 5.88 9.97 -3.83
CA THR A 33 6.62 10.94 -4.63
C THR A 33 7.20 12.06 -3.75
N CYS A 34 6.45 12.51 -2.74
CA CYS A 34 6.91 13.51 -1.77
C CYS A 34 8.08 12.97 -0.93
N ILE A 35 7.99 11.72 -0.45
CA ILE A 35 9.07 11.05 0.30
C ILE A 35 10.37 11.02 -0.53
N GLY A 36 10.29 10.60 -1.81
CA GLY A 36 11.43 10.58 -2.70
C GLY A 36 12.07 11.96 -2.88
N ARG A 37 11.25 12.99 -3.11
CA ARG A 37 11.74 14.37 -3.28
C ARG A 37 12.34 14.98 -2.01
N LEU A 38 11.80 14.67 -0.83
CA LEU A 38 12.33 15.13 0.45
C LEU A 38 13.74 14.56 0.68
N ASN A 39 13.94 13.31 0.30
CA ASN A 39 15.24 12.66 0.41
C ASN A 39 16.27 13.26 -0.58
N GLU A 40 15.87 13.52 -1.83
CA GLU A 40 16.76 14.13 -2.85
C GLU A 40 17.26 15.51 -2.45
N LYS A 41 16.45 16.31 -1.77
CA LYS A 41 16.82 17.65 -1.29
C LYS A 41 17.75 17.66 -0.07
N GLY A 42 18.07 16.47 0.49
CA GLY A 42 19.14 16.31 1.48
C GLY A 42 18.91 16.94 2.85
N GLY A 43 17.67 17.22 3.25
CA GLY A 43 17.37 17.92 4.49
C GLY A 43 16.78 17.06 5.60
N HIS A 44 16.24 15.88 5.30
CA HIS A 44 15.47 15.10 6.27
C HIS A 44 15.94 13.65 6.36
N SER A 45 16.10 13.15 7.57
CA SER A 45 16.44 11.74 7.80
C SER A 45 15.22 10.85 7.53
N GLY A 46 15.46 9.58 7.14
CA GLY A 46 14.38 8.60 6.97
C GLY A 46 13.54 8.41 8.24
N GLY A 47 14.15 8.56 9.42
CA GLY A 47 13.46 8.50 10.71
C GLY A 47 12.49 9.65 10.92
N GLU A 48 12.86 10.87 10.55
CA GLU A 48 11.96 12.05 10.60
C GLU A 48 10.74 11.85 9.70
N ILE A 49 10.96 11.34 8.47
CA ILE A 49 9.88 11.07 7.52
C ILE A 49 8.88 10.07 8.12
N VAL A 50 9.37 8.97 8.71
CA VAL A 50 8.52 7.96 9.36
C VAL A 50 7.78 8.56 10.54
N PHE A 51 8.45 9.35 11.39
CA PHE A 51 7.84 9.98 12.56
C PHE A 51 6.67 10.89 12.16
N TYR A 52 6.88 11.81 11.23
CA TYR A 52 5.83 12.72 10.78
C TYR A 52 4.68 11.97 10.09
N PHE A 53 4.98 10.96 9.27
CA PHE A 53 3.96 10.13 8.65
C PHE A 53 3.05 9.47 9.70
N GLN A 54 3.64 8.86 10.72
CA GLN A 54 2.89 8.21 11.80
C GLN A 54 2.10 9.22 12.64
N PHE A 55 2.70 10.36 12.93
CA PHE A 55 2.03 11.43 13.70
C PHE A 55 0.78 11.95 12.99
N TYR A 56 0.88 12.27 11.69
CA TYR A 56 -0.27 12.74 10.93
C TYR A 56 -1.31 11.64 10.69
N SER A 57 -0.89 10.40 10.51
CA SER A 57 -1.80 9.26 10.40
C SER A 57 -2.58 9.03 11.68
N MET A 58 -1.93 9.15 12.85
CA MET A 58 -2.57 9.07 14.16
C MET A 58 -3.57 10.21 14.34
N ALA A 59 -3.18 11.45 14.04
CA ALA A 59 -4.06 12.60 14.14
C ALA A 59 -5.29 12.46 13.23
N GLY A 60 -5.09 12.02 11.98
CA GLY A 60 -6.19 11.74 11.05
C GLY A 60 -7.12 10.62 11.54
N GLY A 61 -6.56 9.54 12.07
CA GLY A 61 -7.34 8.45 12.67
C GLY A 61 -8.19 8.91 13.85
N LEU A 62 -7.60 9.70 14.76
CA LEU A 62 -8.32 10.26 15.90
C LEU A 62 -9.48 11.18 15.47
N LEU A 63 -9.28 12.01 14.44
CA LEU A 63 -10.33 12.86 13.90
C LEU A 63 -11.49 12.04 13.32
N LEU A 64 -11.20 10.95 12.62
CA LEU A 64 -12.23 10.06 12.07
C LEU A 64 -13.00 9.32 13.17
N MET A 65 -12.37 9.02 14.30
CA MET A 65 -13.02 8.38 15.45
C MET A 65 -13.99 9.28 16.21
N LEU A 66 -13.93 10.61 16.04
CA LEU A 66 -14.82 11.54 16.76
C LEU A 66 -16.31 11.39 16.40
N GLY A 67 -16.63 10.72 15.31
CA GLY A 67 -18.01 10.45 14.87
C GLY A 67 -18.52 9.04 15.13
N GLU A 68 -17.70 8.18 15.74
CA GLU A 68 -18.01 6.76 15.92
C GLU A 68 -18.22 6.42 17.41
N ASP A 69 -19.04 5.41 17.68
CA ASP A 69 -19.21 4.86 19.03
C ASP A 69 -17.92 4.16 19.48
N LEU A 70 -17.18 4.80 20.38
CA LEU A 70 -15.92 4.28 20.90
C LEU A 70 -16.16 3.08 21.81
N ARG A 71 -15.90 1.89 21.29
CA ARG A 71 -15.84 0.67 22.07
C ARG A 71 -14.42 0.46 22.57
N ILE A 72 -14.27 0.22 23.88
CA ILE A 72 -12.99 -0.19 24.47
C ILE A 72 -12.71 -1.63 24.05
N PRO A 73 -11.57 -1.90 23.35
CA PRO A 73 -11.22 -3.24 22.92
C PRO A 73 -10.90 -4.13 24.12
N ASP A 74 -11.19 -5.41 24.00
CA ASP A 74 -10.84 -6.40 25.02
C ASP A 74 -9.33 -6.73 24.98
N ALA A 75 -8.82 -7.53 25.91
CA ALA A 75 -7.40 -7.86 26.03
C ALA A 75 -6.87 -8.60 24.78
N ALA A 76 -7.67 -9.45 24.14
CA ALA A 76 -7.28 -10.16 22.93
C ALA A 76 -7.24 -9.22 21.73
N GLU A 77 -8.24 -8.36 21.60
CA GLU A 77 -8.28 -7.30 20.58
C GLU A 77 -7.09 -6.33 20.73
N CYS A 78 -6.74 -5.95 21.97
CA CYS A 78 -5.55 -5.14 22.24
C CYS A 78 -4.26 -5.82 21.78
N LEU A 79 -4.11 -7.12 22.02
CA LEU A 79 -2.95 -7.87 21.57
C LEU A 79 -2.82 -7.89 20.04
N TRP A 80 -3.93 -8.12 19.35
CA TRP A 80 -3.97 -8.08 17.89
C TRP A 80 -3.67 -6.69 17.33
N LEU A 81 -4.23 -5.65 17.92
CA LEU A 81 -3.95 -4.26 17.53
C LEU A 81 -2.48 -3.90 17.75
N PHE A 82 -1.89 -4.37 18.85
CA PHE A 82 -0.46 -4.16 19.11
C PHE A 82 0.41 -4.88 18.07
N ALA A 83 0.13 -6.16 17.79
CA ALA A 83 0.87 -6.93 16.80
C ALA A 83 0.77 -6.30 15.40
N LEU A 84 -0.41 -5.85 15.02
CA LEU A 84 -0.68 -5.19 13.75
C LEU A 84 0.06 -3.85 13.64
N SER A 85 0.01 -3.03 14.69
CA SER A 85 0.71 -1.74 14.76
C SER A 85 2.23 -1.91 14.70
N PHE A 86 2.77 -2.89 15.43
CA PHE A 86 4.19 -3.21 15.40
C PHE A 86 4.64 -3.63 13.99
N SER A 87 3.89 -4.53 13.35
CA SER A 87 4.17 -4.97 11.98
C SER A 87 4.10 -3.81 10.98
N ALA A 88 3.11 -2.91 11.14
CA ALA A 88 2.95 -1.76 10.27
C ALA A 88 4.12 -0.76 10.41
N ILE A 89 4.56 -0.47 11.65
CA ILE A 89 5.71 0.42 11.89
C ILE A 89 6.98 -0.20 11.31
N PHE A 90 7.21 -1.49 11.55
CA PHE A 90 8.36 -2.20 11.00
C PHE A 90 8.39 -2.15 9.46
N ALA A 91 7.26 -2.45 8.82
CA ALA A 91 7.11 -2.36 7.37
C ALA A 91 7.37 -0.93 6.85
N GLN A 92 6.84 0.09 7.55
CA GLN A 92 7.04 1.49 7.19
C GLN A 92 8.50 1.92 7.27
N VAL A 93 9.22 1.50 8.32
CA VAL A 93 10.67 1.77 8.46
C VAL A 93 11.45 1.11 7.31
N CYS A 94 11.20 -0.17 7.05
CA CYS A 94 11.86 -0.89 5.95
C CYS A 94 11.55 -0.26 4.59
N PHE A 95 10.29 0.12 4.35
CA PHE A 95 9.87 0.78 3.13
C PHE A 95 10.58 2.13 2.95
N THR A 96 10.56 2.99 3.97
CA THR A 96 11.18 4.31 3.91
C THR A 96 12.70 4.19 3.70
N TRP A 97 13.35 3.26 4.40
CA TRP A 97 14.76 2.99 4.20
C TRP A 97 15.06 2.54 2.76
N GLY A 98 14.26 1.61 2.21
CA GLY A 98 14.38 1.19 0.82
C GLY A 98 14.14 2.33 -0.16
N ALA A 99 13.11 3.13 0.05
CA ALA A 99 12.77 4.27 -0.82
C ALA A 99 13.84 5.37 -0.82
N THR A 100 14.64 5.48 0.27
CA THR A 100 15.70 6.49 0.39
C THR A 100 17.05 6.01 -0.10
N HIS A 101 17.32 4.70 -0.19
CA HIS A 101 18.63 4.14 -0.54
C HIS A 101 18.65 3.37 -1.86
N ILE A 102 17.48 3.02 -2.40
CA ILE A 102 17.37 2.17 -3.58
C ILE A 102 16.66 2.94 -4.70
N HIS A 103 17.05 2.65 -5.94
CA HIS A 103 16.45 3.32 -7.10
C HIS A 103 14.91 3.15 -7.10
N PRO A 104 14.12 4.23 -7.32
CA PRO A 104 12.65 4.21 -7.20
C PRO A 104 11.96 3.11 -8.02
N MET A 105 12.50 2.75 -9.19
CA MET A 105 11.95 1.69 -10.02
C MET A 105 12.03 0.31 -9.35
N ILE A 106 13.12 0.02 -8.63
CA ILE A 106 13.29 -1.25 -7.91
C ILE A 106 12.30 -1.31 -6.75
N VAL A 107 12.18 -0.21 -6.00
CA VAL A 107 11.20 -0.09 -4.91
C VAL A 107 9.78 -0.35 -5.43
N THR A 108 9.41 0.27 -6.54
CA THR A 108 8.10 0.10 -7.18
C THR A 108 7.88 -1.37 -7.60
N PHE A 109 8.89 -2.02 -8.18
CA PHE A 109 8.80 -3.44 -8.56
C PHE A 109 8.57 -4.33 -7.32
N VAL A 110 9.32 -4.12 -6.25
CA VAL A 110 9.15 -4.85 -4.98
C VAL A 110 7.76 -4.62 -4.40
N MET A 111 7.23 -3.41 -4.45
CA MET A 111 5.86 -3.12 -4.01
C MET A 111 4.81 -3.90 -4.82
N TYR A 112 5.01 -4.04 -6.12
CA TYR A 112 4.09 -4.83 -6.95
C TYR A 112 4.15 -6.33 -6.66
N THR A 113 5.28 -6.86 -6.19
CA THR A 113 5.32 -8.26 -5.71
C THR A 113 4.44 -8.47 -4.48
N GLY A 114 4.20 -7.43 -3.68
CA GLY A 114 3.26 -7.46 -2.57
C GLY A 114 1.83 -7.84 -3.01
N VAL A 115 1.41 -7.45 -4.21
CA VAL A 115 0.11 -7.85 -4.76
C VAL A 115 0.01 -9.37 -4.89
N LEU A 116 1.10 -10.02 -5.33
CA LEU A 116 1.14 -11.49 -5.44
C LEU A 116 1.04 -12.16 -4.06
N PHE A 117 1.72 -11.60 -3.06
CA PHE A 117 1.60 -12.09 -1.68
C PHE A 117 0.19 -11.95 -1.14
N HIS A 118 -0.49 -10.83 -1.39
CA HIS A 118 -1.88 -10.65 -0.98
C HIS A 118 -2.82 -11.65 -1.66
N ILE A 119 -2.60 -11.93 -2.94
CA ILE A 119 -3.36 -12.92 -3.70
C ILE A 119 -3.19 -14.32 -3.06
N VAL A 120 -1.95 -14.72 -2.81
CA VAL A 120 -1.65 -16.03 -2.20
C VAL A 120 -2.18 -16.11 -0.78
N ALA A 121 -2.02 -15.06 0.01
CA ALA A 121 -2.52 -15.01 1.39
C ALA A 121 -4.06 -15.05 1.43
N GLY A 122 -4.76 -14.30 0.58
CA GLY A 122 -6.21 -14.32 0.46
C GLY A 122 -6.74 -15.72 0.14
N TRP A 123 -6.12 -16.41 -0.81
CA TRP A 123 -6.45 -17.79 -1.13
C TRP A 123 -6.16 -18.75 0.04
N ALA A 124 -4.98 -18.67 0.65
CA ALA A 124 -4.53 -19.63 1.65
C ALA A 124 -5.22 -19.45 3.02
N LEU A 125 -5.51 -18.21 3.44
CA LEU A 125 -6.03 -17.90 4.77
C LEU A 125 -7.55 -17.77 4.80
N TRP A 126 -8.16 -17.26 3.73
CA TRP A 126 -9.59 -16.99 3.64
C TRP A 126 -10.32 -17.84 2.61
N GLY A 127 -9.61 -18.69 1.86
CA GLY A 127 -10.21 -19.52 0.83
C GLY A 127 -10.80 -18.71 -0.34
N GLU A 128 -10.34 -17.47 -0.56
CA GLU A 128 -10.85 -16.61 -1.61
C GLU A 128 -10.58 -17.21 -2.98
N VAL A 129 -11.65 -17.46 -3.75
CA VAL A 129 -11.51 -17.94 -5.12
C VAL A 129 -11.18 -16.77 -6.04
N LEU A 130 -9.96 -16.76 -6.54
CA LEU A 130 -9.50 -15.76 -7.49
C LEU A 130 -10.26 -15.87 -8.80
N THR A 131 -10.86 -14.78 -9.20
CA THR A 131 -11.48 -14.71 -10.51
C THR A 131 -10.41 -14.64 -11.60
N MET A 132 -10.74 -15.10 -12.82
CA MET A 132 -9.84 -14.95 -13.98
C MET A 132 -9.40 -13.50 -14.21
N ALA A 133 -10.26 -12.53 -13.91
CA ALA A 133 -9.92 -11.12 -13.98
C ALA A 133 -8.78 -10.73 -13.01
N SER A 134 -8.76 -11.30 -11.80
CA SER A 134 -7.70 -11.08 -10.81
C SER A 134 -6.36 -11.65 -11.28
N TRP A 135 -6.36 -12.84 -11.89
CA TRP A 135 -5.15 -13.43 -12.47
C TRP A 135 -4.60 -12.62 -13.63
N ILE A 136 -5.46 -12.22 -14.57
CA ILE A 136 -5.06 -11.40 -15.73
C ILE A 136 -4.55 -10.03 -15.26
N GLY A 137 -5.25 -9.39 -14.32
CA GLY A 137 -4.86 -8.09 -13.77
C GLY A 137 -3.53 -8.15 -13.03
N GLY A 138 -3.29 -9.19 -12.21
CA GLY A 138 -2.02 -9.44 -11.53
C GLY A 138 -0.87 -9.67 -12.52
N ALA A 139 -1.08 -10.51 -13.54
CA ALA A 139 -0.09 -10.76 -14.60
C ALA A 139 0.28 -9.48 -15.37
N LEU A 140 -0.71 -8.64 -15.70
CA LEU A 140 -0.48 -7.35 -16.36
C LEU A 140 0.32 -6.37 -15.48
N ILE A 141 0.09 -6.36 -14.16
CA ILE A 141 0.86 -5.54 -13.21
C ILE A 141 2.33 -6.00 -13.21
N VAL A 142 2.58 -7.30 -13.07
CA VAL A 142 3.94 -7.85 -13.03
C VAL A 142 4.67 -7.64 -14.36
N ALA A 143 4.01 -7.92 -15.49
CA ALA A 143 4.59 -7.72 -16.81
C ALA A 143 4.94 -6.25 -17.08
N GLY A 144 4.02 -5.32 -16.74
CA GLY A 144 4.23 -3.88 -16.92
C GLY A 144 5.38 -3.35 -16.05
N SER A 145 5.47 -3.79 -14.79
CA SER A 145 6.58 -3.39 -13.91
C SER A 145 7.91 -4.01 -14.33
N GLY A 146 7.92 -5.25 -14.83
CA GLY A 146 9.11 -5.90 -15.39
C GLY A 146 9.66 -5.21 -16.64
N MET A 147 8.77 -4.76 -17.54
CA MET A 147 9.16 -3.96 -18.72
C MET A 147 9.81 -2.63 -18.35
N LEU A 148 9.31 -1.96 -17.31
CA LEU A 148 9.90 -0.71 -16.81
C LEU A 148 11.33 -0.93 -16.29
N LEU A 149 11.55 -2.02 -15.55
CA LEU A 149 12.89 -2.38 -15.06
C LEU A 149 13.86 -2.69 -16.20
N TRP A 150 13.40 -3.40 -17.23
CA TRP A 150 14.24 -3.71 -18.38
C TRP A 150 14.68 -2.45 -19.12
N LYS A 151 13.76 -1.53 -19.37
CA LYS A 151 14.08 -0.26 -20.04
C LYS A 151 15.06 0.61 -19.23
N SER A 152 14.98 0.57 -17.91
CA SER A 152 15.90 1.32 -17.02
C SER A 152 17.34 0.79 -17.02
N LYS A 153 17.56 -0.50 -17.32
CA LYS A 153 18.91 -1.07 -17.44
C LYS A 153 19.63 -0.72 -18.75
N GLY A 154 18.89 -0.21 -19.72
CA GLY A 154 19.42 0.14 -21.05
C GLY A 154 19.70 1.64 -21.26
N SER A 155 19.45 2.47 -20.26
CA SER A 155 19.77 3.90 -20.23
C SER A 155 20.83 4.19 -19.20
#